data_1a8b2fe9eb2957cabd03ac6227330a6f
#
_entry.id   1a8b2fe9eb2957cabd03ac6227330a6f
#
_cell.length_a   1.000
_cell.length_b   1.000
_cell.length_c   1.000
_cell.angle_alpha   90.00
_cell.angle_beta   90.00
_cell.angle_gamma   90.00
#
_symmetry.space_group_name_H-M   'P 1'
#
loop_
_entity.id
_entity.type
_entity.pdbx_description
1 polymer ?
#
loop_
_entity_poly.entity_id
_entity_poly.type
_entity_poly.pdbx_seq_one_letter_code
_entity_poly.pdbx_strand_id
1 'polypeptide(L)'
;MGPRRIVCLTEEPTETLYALGEQDRIVGISGFTVRPPQARRDKPKVSAFTSAKIGEILKLQPDLAIGFSDIQAEIAAELVRNGVEVWIANHRSVDGILDYVRRLGALVGAGARAAAYADELERGLAAVAAQAGTLPRRP
;
A
#
# COMPACT_ATOMS: atom_id res chain seq x y z
N MET A 1 18.22 -2.80 -2.87
CA MET A 1 17.55 -3.49 -3.97
C MET A 1 16.11 -3.03 -4.09
N GLY A 2 15.62 -2.84 -5.30
CA GLY A 2 14.30 -2.33 -5.58
C GLY A 2 14.15 -0.85 -5.29
N PRO A 3 12.93 -0.32 -5.35
CA PRO A 3 12.67 1.10 -5.14
C PRO A 3 13.01 1.52 -3.71
N ARG A 4 13.71 2.65 -3.60
CA ARG A 4 14.18 3.17 -2.31
C ARG A 4 13.47 4.42 -1.85
N ARG A 5 12.74 5.09 -2.76
CA ARG A 5 12.01 6.32 -2.46
C ARG A 5 10.57 6.16 -2.95
N ILE A 6 9.73 5.64 -2.10
CA ILE A 6 8.36 5.26 -2.44
C ILE A 6 7.38 6.29 -1.89
N VAL A 7 6.50 6.78 -2.74
CA VAL A 7 5.34 7.57 -2.33
C VAL A 7 4.12 6.64 -2.32
N CYS A 8 3.47 6.56 -1.17
CA CYS A 8 2.28 5.75 -0.99
C CYS A 8 1.04 6.64 -1.11
N LEU A 9 0.31 6.52 -2.20
CA LEU A 9 -0.86 7.36 -2.50
C LEU A 9 -2.11 6.92 -1.74
N THR A 10 -2.08 5.74 -1.13
CA THR A 10 -3.14 5.20 -0.27
C THR A 10 -2.53 4.56 0.97
N GLU A 11 -3.38 4.14 1.91
CA GLU A 11 -2.93 3.57 3.18
C GLU A 11 -2.29 2.20 3.03
N GLU A 12 -2.77 1.37 2.12
CA GLU A 12 -2.38 -0.04 2.03
C GLU A 12 -0.87 -0.27 1.83
N PRO A 13 -0.20 0.42 0.90
CA PRO A 13 1.24 0.21 0.76
C PRO A 13 2.03 0.70 1.99
N THR A 14 1.55 1.76 2.65
CA THR A 14 2.18 2.24 3.89
C THR A 14 2.10 1.17 4.98
N GLU A 15 0.91 0.66 5.23
CA GLU A 15 0.69 -0.37 6.24
C GLU A 15 1.52 -1.62 5.96
N THR A 16 1.53 -2.07 4.71
CA THR A 16 2.28 -3.26 4.30
C THR A 16 3.79 -3.06 4.45
N LEU A 17 4.33 -1.95 3.99
CA LEU A 17 5.77 -1.69 4.10
C LEU A 17 6.23 -1.58 5.55
N TYR A 18 5.44 -0.95 6.42
CA TYR A 18 5.74 -0.95 7.85
C TYR A 18 5.71 -2.37 8.44
N ALA A 19 4.73 -3.18 8.06
CA ALA A 19 4.63 -4.57 8.52
C ALA A 19 5.84 -5.40 8.08
N LEU A 20 6.42 -5.09 6.93
CA LEU A 20 7.59 -5.79 6.40
C LEU A 20 8.91 -5.24 6.93
N GLY A 21 8.89 -4.17 7.73
CA GLY A 21 10.10 -3.52 8.22
C GLY A 21 10.83 -2.70 7.14
N GLU A 22 10.13 -2.32 6.07
CA GLU A 22 10.68 -1.59 4.93
C GLU A 22 10.22 -0.13 4.89
N GLN A 23 9.81 0.42 6.04
CA GLN A 23 9.29 1.79 6.13
C GLN A 23 10.30 2.88 5.76
N ASP A 24 11.59 2.60 5.83
CA ASP A 24 12.61 3.57 5.45
C ASP A 24 12.58 3.90 3.96
N ARG A 25 11.93 3.07 3.16
CA ARG A 25 11.74 3.33 1.74
C ARG A 25 10.64 4.34 1.46
N ILE A 26 9.77 4.60 2.44
CA ILE A 26 8.62 5.51 2.27
C ILE A 26 9.10 6.94 2.45
N VAL A 27 8.85 7.79 1.44
CA VAL A 27 9.18 9.21 1.49
C VAL A 27 7.96 10.12 1.54
N GLY A 28 6.77 9.59 1.28
CA GLY A 28 5.52 10.34 1.37
C GLY A 28 4.34 9.42 1.50
N ILE A 29 3.28 9.88 2.17
CA ILE A 29 2.08 9.07 2.43
C ILE A 29 0.80 9.84 2.13
N SER A 30 -0.31 9.12 2.06
CA SER A 30 -1.65 9.69 1.99
C SER A 30 -2.00 10.39 3.31
N GLY A 31 -2.68 11.53 3.21
CA GLY A 31 -3.19 12.24 4.39
C GLY A 31 -4.24 11.45 5.16
N PHE A 32 -4.84 10.43 4.56
CA PHE A 32 -5.80 9.55 5.21
C PHE A 32 -5.17 8.32 5.84
N THR A 33 -3.84 8.19 5.81
CA THR A 33 -3.17 7.07 6.44
C THR A 33 -3.37 7.12 7.96
N VAL A 34 -3.93 6.06 8.52
CA VAL A 34 -4.20 5.93 9.95
C VAL A 34 -3.28 4.89 10.57
N ARG A 35 -3.00 3.82 9.85
CA ARG A 35 -2.18 2.71 10.33
C ARG A 35 -0.93 2.52 9.48
N PRO A 36 0.23 2.34 10.12
CA PRO A 36 0.41 2.45 11.58
C PRO A 36 0.43 3.92 12.02
N PRO A 37 0.05 4.22 13.26
CA PRO A 37 -0.01 5.62 13.75
C PRO A 37 1.30 6.38 13.58
N GLN A 38 2.44 5.72 13.75
CA GLN A 38 3.75 6.38 13.61
C GLN A 38 4.00 6.93 12.21
N ALA A 39 3.37 6.37 11.16
CA ALA A 39 3.55 6.87 9.81
C ALA A 39 3.11 8.32 9.67
N ARG A 40 2.06 8.73 10.36
CA ARG A 40 1.58 10.10 10.33
C ARG A 40 2.58 11.09 10.92
N ARG A 41 3.40 10.65 11.87
CA ARG A 41 4.43 11.48 12.51
C ARG A 41 5.72 11.47 11.69
N ASP A 42 6.04 10.33 11.07
CA ASP A 42 7.35 10.11 10.46
C ASP A 42 7.42 10.58 9.01
N LYS A 43 6.28 10.64 8.31
CA LYS A 43 6.27 10.83 6.87
C LYS A 43 5.41 12.03 6.46
N PRO A 44 5.86 12.80 5.45
CA PRO A 44 5.05 13.91 4.93
C PRO A 44 3.81 13.39 4.20
N LYS A 45 2.71 14.12 4.35
CA LYS A 45 1.43 13.80 3.72
C LYS A 45 1.32 14.56 2.41
N VAL A 46 1.28 13.84 1.29
CA VAL A 46 1.37 14.42 -0.05
C VAL A 46 0.15 14.16 -0.92
N SER A 47 -0.83 13.43 -0.42
CA SER A 47 -2.05 13.17 -1.20
C SER A 47 -3.26 12.92 -0.31
N ALA A 48 -4.45 13.16 -0.87
CA ALA A 48 -5.71 12.59 -0.44
C ALA A 48 -6.06 11.47 -1.42
N PHE A 49 -7.18 10.77 -1.23
CA PHE A 49 -7.51 9.63 -2.08
C PHE A 49 -7.74 10.03 -3.54
N THR A 50 -8.41 11.16 -3.78
CA THR A 50 -8.76 11.64 -5.13
C THR A 50 -7.91 12.81 -5.60
N SER A 51 -6.96 13.28 -4.81
CA SER A 51 -6.09 14.41 -5.17
C SER A 51 -4.69 14.18 -4.64
N ALA A 52 -3.73 14.86 -5.24
CA ALA A 52 -2.34 14.76 -4.82
C ALA A 52 -1.64 16.11 -5.01
N LYS A 53 -0.69 16.38 -4.14
CA LYS A 53 0.19 17.53 -4.26
C LYS A 53 1.35 17.16 -5.15
N ILE A 54 1.13 17.22 -6.46
CA ILE A 54 2.11 16.72 -7.45
C ILE A 54 3.47 17.39 -7.27
N GLY A 55 3.51 18.71 -7.10
CA GLY A 55 4.77 19.43 -6.89
C GLY A 55 5.52 18.95 -5.66
N GLU A 56 4.81 18.66 -4.57
CA GLU A 56 5.41 18.15 -3.35
C GLU A 56 5.95 16.74 -3.54
N ILE A 57 5.22 15.90 -4.26
CA ILE A 57 5.66 14.54 -4.60
C ILE A 57 6.95 14.59 -5.42
N LEU A 58 6.99 15.45 -6.45
CA LEU A 58 8.18 15.57 -7.31
C LEU A 58 9.41 16.05 -6.55
N LYS A 59 9.24 16.92 -5.55
CA LYS A 59 10.33 17.38 -4.70
C LYS A 59 10.96 16.24 -3.89
N LEU A 60 10.19 15.22 -3.56
CA LEU A 60 10.69 14.06 -2.84
C LEU A 60 11.53 13.12 -3.71
N GLN A 61 11.54 13.35 -5.01
CA GLN A 61 12.30 12.54 -6.00
C GLN A 61 11.98 11.05 -5.85
N PRO A 62 10.70 10.66 -5.95
CA PRO A 62 10.34 9.24 -5.80
C PRO A 62 10.82 8.43 -7.00
N ASP A 63 11.23 7.20 -6.73
CA ASP A 63 11.49 6.22 -7.79
C ASP A 63 10.29 5.30 -8.04
N LEU A 64 9.27 5.36 -7.17
CA LEU A 64 8.01 4.63 -7.36
C LEU A 64 6.90 5.31 -6.59
N ALA A 65 5.73 5.43 -7.21
CA ALA A 65 4.49 5.79 -6.53
C ALA A 65 3.53 4.61 -6.60
N ILE A 66 2.88 4.28 -5.49
CA ILE A 66 1.94 3.17 -5.41
C ILE A 66 0.57 3.70 -5.02
N GLY A 67 -0.43 3.40 -5.83
CA GLY A 67 -1.81 3.79 -5.59
C GLY A 67 -2.76 2.62 -5.74
N PHE A 68 -4.05 2.92 -5.69
CA PHE A 68 -5.10 1.91 -5.75
C PHE A 68 -6.28 2.40 -6.56
N SER A 69 -6.77 1.54 -7.44
CA SER A 69 -7.99 1.66 -8.24
C SER A 69 -7.96 2.78 -9.30
N ASP A 70 -8.95 2.73 -10.16
CA ASP A 70 -9.17 3.70 -11.25
C ASP A 70 -9.45 5.12 -10.74
N ILE A 71 -9.87 5.26 -9.48
CA ILE A 71 -10.10 6.58 -8.88
C ILE A 71 -8.81 7.40 -8.86
N GLN A 72 -7.64 6.75 -8.78
CA GLN A 72 -6.35 7.42 -8.79
C GLN A 72 -5.69 7.48 -10.18
N ALA A 73 -6.41 7.11 -11.23
CA ALA A 73 -5.86 7.08 -12.59
C ALA A 73 -5.35 8.45 -13.06
N GLU A 74 -6.04 9.54 -12.72
CA GLU A 74 -5.62 10.90 -13.09
C GLU A 74 -4.31 11.28 -12.39
N ILE A 75 -4.17 10.96 -11.12
CA ILE A 75 -2.95 11.18 -10.35
C ILE A 75 -1.80 10.38 -10.98
N ALA A 76 -2.06 9.12 -11.31
CA ALA A 76 -1.08 8.25 -11.93
C ALA A 76 -0.62 8.81 -13.28
N ALA A 77 -1.56 9.26 -14.12
CA ALA A 77 -1.24 9.84 -15.42
C ALA A 77 -0.33 11.05 -15.28
N GLU A 78 -0.61 11.93 -14.33
CA GLU A 78 0.18 13.13 -14.12
C GLU A 78 1.59 12.80 -13.62
N LEU A 79 1.71 11.85 -12.72
CA LEU A 79 3.02 11.40 -12.22
C LEU A 79 3.84 10.75 -13.34
N VAL A 80 3.22 9.92 -14.17
CA VAL A 80 3.88 9.29 -15.31
C VAL A 80 4.40 10.34 -16.28
N ARG A 81 3.59 11.38 -16.58
CA ARG A 81 4.01 12.47 -17.46
C ARG A 81 5.23 13.21 -16.92
N ASN A 82 5.42 13.21 -15.61
CA ASN A 82 6.55 13.84 -14.95
C ASN A 82 7.70 12.88 -14.65
N GLY A 83 7.69 11.71 -15.26
CA GLY A 83 8.81 10.77 -15.19
C GLY A 83 8.83 9.86 -13.97
N VAL A 84 7.74 9.79 -13.21
CA VAL A 84 7.63 8.90 -12.05
C VAL A 84 7.06 7.56 -12.47
N GLU A 85 7.69 6.48 -12.07
CA GLU A 85 7.14 5.15 -12.25
C GLU A 85 5.99 4.93 -11.27
N VAL A 86 4.88 4.36 -11.74
CA VAL A 86 3.66 4.23 -10.93
C VAL A 86 3.12 2.81 -11.01
N TRP A 87 2.74 2.28 -9.85
CA TRP A 87 2.00 1.02 -9.76
C TRP A 87 0.62 1.31 -9.16
N ILE A 88 -0.43 1.04 -9.93
CA ILE A 88 -1.81 1.14 -9.43
C ILE A 88 -2.34 -0.28 -9.24
N ALA A 89 -2.50 -0.69 -8.01
CA ALA A 89 -3.13 -1.95 -7.67
C ALA A 89 -4.65 -1.82 -7.79
N ASN A 90 -5.30 -2.87 -8.25
CA ASN A 90 -6.76 -2.84 -8.46
C ASN A 90 -7.39 -4.18 -8.06
N HIS A 91 -6.93 -4.75 -6.96
CA HIS A 91 -7.46 -6.01 -6.46
C HIS A 91 -8.85 -5.81 -5.86
N ARG A 92 -9.70 -6.83 -6.00
CA ARG A 92 -11.08 -6.79 -5.51
C ARG A 92 -11.49 -8.06 -4.76
N SER A 93 -10.51 -8.87 -4.37
CA SER A 93 -10.75 -10.13 -3.68
C SER A 93 -9.71 -10.34 -2.58
N VAL A 94 -9.98 -11.28 -1.68
CA VAL A 94 -9.03 -11.69 -0.65
C VAL A 94 -7.75 -12.22 -1.29
N ASP A 95 -7.86 -13.06 -2.31
CA ASP A 95 -6.70 -13.58 -3.02
C ASP A 95 -5.89 -12.47 -3.66
N GLY A 96 -6.56 -11.44 -4.19
CA GLY A 96 -5.91 -10.26 -4.75
C GLY A 96 -5.13 -9.47 -3.71
N ILE A 97 -5.66 -9.35 -2.50
CA ILE A 97 -4.98 -8.69 -1.38
C ILE A 97 -3.69 -9.45 -1.01
N LEU A 98 -3.79 -10.76 -0.89
CA LEU A 98 -2.64 -11.61 -0.54
C LEU A 98 -1.56 -11.56 -1.63
N ASP A 99 -1.98 -11.59 -2.89
CA ASP A 99 -1.08 -11.46 -4.04
C ASP A 99 -0.38 -10.10 -4.05
N TYR A 100 -1.13 -9.03 -3.74
CA TYR A 100 -0.59 -7.67 -3.62
C TYR A 100 0.53 -7.60 -2.59
N VAL A 101 0.31 -8.18 -1.40
CA VAL A 101 1.32 -8.21 -0.34
C VAL A 101 2.59 -8.94 -0.82
N ARG A 102 2.44 -10.07 -1.49
CA ARG A 102 3.57 -10.85 -2.01
C ARG A 102 4.33 -10.08 -3.08
N ARG A 103 3.62 -9.41 -4.00
CA ARG A 103 4.23 -8.61 -5.07
C ARG A 103 4.99 -7.41 -4.51
N LEU A 104 4.40 -6.70 -3.56
CA LEU A 104 5.05 -5.56 -2.93
C LEU A 104 6.31 -6.00 -2.18
N GLY A 105 6.23 -7.13 -1.48
CA GLY A 105 7.37 -7.70 -0.80
C GLY A 105 8.50 -8.06 -1.74
N ALA A 106 8.18 -8.71 -2.86
CA ALA A 106 9.18 -9.06 -3.87
C ALA A 106 9.85 -7.81 -4.45
N LEU A 107 9.06 -6.77 -4.68
CA LEU A 107 9.54 -5.51 -5.24
C LEU A 107 10.60 -4.84 -4.35
N VAL A 108 10.45 -4.92 -3.04
CA VAL A 108 11.39 -4.31 -2.09
C VAL A 108 12.44 -5.29 -1.54
N GLY A 109 12.54 -6.48 -2.12
CA GLY A 109 13.53 -7.48 -1.69
C GLY A 109 13.17 -8.17 -0.37
N ALA A 110 11.90 -8.16 0.02
CA ALA A 110 11.41 -8.74 1.27
C ALA A 110 10.45 -9.92 1.00
N GLY A 111 10.72 -10.71 -0.05
CA GLY A 111 9.81 -11.76 -0.49
C GLY A 111 9.48 -12.78 0.58
N ALA A 112 10.46 -13.22 1.37
CA ALA A 112 10.23 -14.20 2.43
C ALA A 112 9.36 -13.64 3.55
N ARG A 113 9.62 -12.41 3.98
CA ARG A 113 8.81 -11.75 5.02
C ARG A 113 7.40 -11.48 4.52
N ALA A 114 7.27 -11.09 3.25
CA ALA A 114 5.96 -10.85 2.64
C ALA A 114 5.15 -12.13 2.53
N ALA A 115 5.76 -13.26 2.17
CA ALA A 115 5.09 -14.55 2.13
C ALA A 115 4.58 -14.94 3.52
N ALA A 116 5.41 -14.77 4.55
CA ALA A 116 5.02 -15.05 5.93
C ALA A 116 3.87 -14.14 6.39
N TYR A 117 3.93 -12.86 6.06
CA TYR A 117 2.90 -11.89 6.40
C TYR A 117 1.58 -12.21 5.67
N ALA A 118 1.65 -12.57 4.39
CA ALA A 118 0.47 -12.97 3.62
C ALA A 118 -0.18 -14.23 4.21
N ASP A 119 0.63 -15.21 4.61
CA ASP A 119 0.13 -16.43 5.25
C ASP A 119 -0.55 -16.12 6.59
N GLU A 120 0.01 -15.19 7.36
CA GLU A 120 -0.58 -14.73 8.62
C GLU A 120 -1.92 -14.04 8.39
N LEU A 121 -2.01 -13.17 7.38
CA LEU A 121 -3.26 -12.53 6.99
C LEU A 121 -4.30 -13.57 6.55
N GLU A 122 -3.89 -14.55 5.77
CA GLU A 122 -4.78 -15.61 5.29
C GLU A 122 -5.34 -16.41 6.46
N ARG A 123 -4.51 -16.78 7.44
CA ARG A 123 -4.96 -17.47 8.65
C ARG A 123 -5.93 -16.62 9.46
N GLY A 124 -5.67 -15.31 9.58
CA GLY A 124 -6.56 -14.40 10.26
C GLY A 124 -7.93 -14.31 9.59
N LEU A 125 -7.95 -14.23 8.27
CA LEU A 125 -9.20 -14.20 7.50
C LEU A 125 -9.95 -15.51 7.60
N ALA A 126 -9.25 -16.65 7.56
CA ALA A 126 -9.86 -17.96 7.72
C ALA A 126 -10.47 -18.12 9.12
N ALA A 127 -9.81 -17.64 10.16
CA ALA A 127 -10.32 -17.66 11.53
C ALA A 127 -11.60 -16.82 11.66
N VAL A 128 -11.64 -15.65 11.04
CA VAL A 128 -12.84 -14.79 11.03
C VAL A 128 -13.98 -15.49 10.30
N ALA A 129 -13.71 -16.11 9.16
CA ALA A 129 -14.72 -16.81 8.39
C ALA A 129 -15.27 -18.02 9.18
N ALA A 130 -14.41 -18.79 9.85
CA ALA A 130 -14.83 -19.90 10.69
C ALA A 130 -15.71 -19.43 11.86
N GLN A 131 -15.33 -18.32 12.50
CA GLN A 131 -16.06 -17.73 13.59
C GLN A 131 -17.44 -17.22 13.11
N ALA A 132 -17.48 -16.58 11.96
CA ALA A 132 -18.74 -16.12 11.36
C ALA A 132 -19.65 -17.31 11.01
N GLY A 133 -19.07 -18.45 10.57
CA GLY A 133 -19.82 -19.67 10.26
C GLY A 133 -20.44 -20.35 11.47
N THR A 134 -19.96 -20.05 12.69
CA THR A 134 -20.52 -20.61 13.94
C THR A 134 -21.62 -19.74 14.55
N LEU A 135 -21.84 -18.52 14.02
CA LEU A 135 -22.89 -17.64 14.52
C LEU A 135 -24.26 -18.05 13.96
N PRO A 136 -25.33 -17.86 14.75
CA PRO A 136 -26.69 -18.13 14.24
C PRO A 136 -26.95 -17.28 13.00
N ARG A 137 -27.47 -17.91 11.95
CA ARG A 137 -27.86 -17.18 10.75
C ARG A 137 -29.12 -16.39 11.07
N ARG A 138 -29.12 -15.14 10.65
CA ARG A 138 -30.32 -14.33 10.71
C ARG A 138 -31.34 -14.82 9.68
N PRO A 139 -32.61 -14.89 10.03
CA PRO A 139 -33.65 -15.27 9.09
C PRO A 139 -33.80 -14.29 7.93
#